data_5e51d9e40c9100fb0a02d8fae42b8ec7
#
_entry.id   5e51d9e40c9100fb0a02d8fae42b8ec7
#
_cell.length_a   1.000
_cell.length_b   1.000
_cell.length_c   1.000
_cell.angle_alpha   90.00
_cell.angle_beta   90.00
_cell.angle_gamma   90.00
#
_symmetry.space_group_name_H-M   'P 1'
#
loop_
_entity.id
_entity.type
_entity.pdbx_description
1 polymer ?
#
loop_
_entity_poly.entity_id
_entity_poly.type
_entity_poly.pdbx_seq_one_letter_code
_entity_poly.pdbx_strand_id
1 'polypeptide(L)'
;GVRSANPLIAGPARARGLILLLAVCAAALVAVSGPGHAGAASTQDKLDAVQSKIDAANQKKGVLSDEIAGYSSQIDSYETQVQALRAEEHDAEVRLAAKQSELDQAQAEVDDAYKQLKILAARLKRSLNVLKDRIVAIYQSGDPDMSSMVFAAEDYGDLIQRSEYLAQIQNQDEALVGRVRDLRNEQHDTFERLKKAKDTIKNSRDEIAAEEEHLATARQAVESQQNKLA
;
A
#
# COMPACT_ATOMS: atom_id res chain seq x y z
N GLY A 1 -14.03 -29.14 1.35
CA GLY A 1 -14.28 -29.66 0.01
C GLY A 1 -14.85 -28.57 -0.87
N VAL A 2 -14.14 -28.04 -1.83
CA VAL A 2 -14.52 -27.75 -3.21
C VAL A 2 -13.26 -27.14 -3.85
N ARG A 3 -12.58 -27.98 -4.61
CA ARG A 3 -11.55 -27.57 -5.56
C ARG A 3 -12.26 -26.84 -6.71
N SER A 4 -11.87 -25.61 -7.01
CA SER A 4 -12.20 -24.95 -8.26
C SER A 4 -10.92 -24.75 -9.04
N ALA A 5 -10.76 -25.55 -10.09
CA ALA A 5 -9.71 -25.49 -11.07
C ALA A 5 -9.95 -24.29 -11.99
N ASN A 6 -8.97 -23.41 -12.13
CA ASN A 6 -8.93 -22.41 -13.17
C ASN A 6 -8.37 -23.04 -14.46
N PRO A 7 -9.07 -22.99 -15.60
CA PRO A 7 -8.48 -23.41 -16.86
C PRO A 7 -7.61 -22.29 -17.44
N LEU A 8 -6.37 -22.66 -17.74
CA LEU A 8 -5.43 -21.94 -18.60
C LEU A 8 -6.10 -21.67 -19.97
N ILE A 9 -6.41 -20.41 -20.25
CA ILE A 9 -6.76 -19.97 -21.60
C ILE A 9 -5.45 -19.57 -22.30
N ALA A 10 -4.85 -20.53 -22.98
CA ALA A 10 -3.84 -20.28 -23.99
C ALA A 10 -4.53 -19.70 -25.22
N GLY A 11 -4.42 -18.40 -25.46
CA GLY A 11 -4.91 -17.74 -26.70
C GLY A 11 -3.97 -17.99 -27.88
N PRO A 12 -4.46 -18.45 -29.03
CA PRO A 12 -3.62 -18.59 -30.23
C PRO A 12 -3.62 -17.26 -31.02
N ALA A 13 -2.74 -16.34 -30.65
CA ALA A 13 -2.61 -15.05 -31.36
C ALA A 13 -1.38 -14.98 -32.30
N ARG A 14 -0.67 -16.09 -32.55
CA ARG A 14 0.55 -16.08 -33.39
C ARG A 14 0.37 -16.64 -34.81
N ALA A 15 -0.85 -17.06 -35.23
CA ALA A 15 -1.07 -17.72 -36.53
C ALA A 15 -1.80 -16.89 -37.59
N ARG A 16 -2.20 -15.65 -37.34
CA ARG A 16 -2.95 -14.83 -38.32
C ARG A 16 -2.13 -13.87 -39.14
N GLY A 17 -0.86 -13.63 -38.83
CA GLY A 17 0.03 -12.74 -39.59
C GLY A 17 0.67 -13.36 -40.82
N LEU A 18 0.68 -14.69 -40.98
CA LEU A 18 1.47 -15.36 -42.03
C LEU A 18 0.69 -15.75 -43.28
N ILE A 19 -0.63 -15.54 -43.34
CA ILE A 19 -1.47 -16.01 -44.46
C ILE A 19 -1.79 -14.90 -45.48
N LEU A 20 -1.56 -13.63 -45.17
CA LEU A 20 -1.89 -12.52 -46.07
C LEU A 20 -0.77 -12.16 -47.08
N LEU A 21 0.44 -12.73 -46.96
CA LEU A 21 1.60 -12.41 -47.84
C LEU A 21 1.74 -13.32 -49.04
N LEU A 22 0.90 -14.35 -49.22
CA LEU A 22 0.97 -15.30 -50.35
C LEU A 22 -0.05 -15.06 -51.45
N ALA A 23 -0.96 -14.09 -51.30
CA ALA A 23 -2.04 -13.86 -52.28
C ALA A 23 -1.75 -12.81 -53.35
N VAL A 24 -0.61 -12.08 -53.26
CA VAL A 24 -0.31 -11.00 -54.23
C VAL A 24 0.59 -11.45 -55.40
N CYS A 25 1.19 -12.63 -55.34
CA CYS A 25 2.11 -13.09 -56.42
C CYS A 25 1.44 -13.86 -57.56
N ALA A 26 0.13 -14.12 -57.54
CA ALA A 26 -0.52 -14.99 -58.54
C ALA A 26 -1.31 -14.27 -59.66
N ALA A 27 -1.32 -12.93 -59.69
CA ALA A 27 -2.20 -12.19 -60.65
C ALA A 27 -1.52 -11.54 -61.84
N ALA A 28 -0.30 -11.94 -62.23
CA ALA A 28 0.42 -11.30 -63.32
C ALA A 28 0.75 -12.22 -64.51
N LEU A 29 0.00 -13.30 -64.72
CA LEU A 29 0.36 -14.25 -65.81
C LEU A 29 -0.84 -14.69 -66.69
N VAL A 30 -1.75 -13.78 -67.10
CA VAL A 30 -2.62 -14.04 -68.26
C VAL A 30 -3.04 -12.71 -68.88
N ALA A 31 -2.34 -12.31 -69.95
CA ALA A 31 -2.88 -11.53 -71.08
C ALA A 31 -1.81 -11.32 -72.15
N VAL A 32 -1.47 -12.35 -72.93
CA VAL A 32 -0.93 -12.12 -74.26
C VAL A 32 -1.54 -13.16 -75.21
N SER A 33 -2.68 -12.80 -75.82
CA SER A 33 -3.18 -13.45 -77.01
C SER A 33 -3.92 -12.38 -77.81
N GLY A 34 -3.24 -11.70 -78.65
CA GLY A 34 -3.81 -10.86 -79.71
C GLY A 34 -2.84 -10.83 -80.90
N PRO A 35 -3.26 -11.19 -82.16
CA PRO A 35 -2.37 -11.17 -83.30
C PRO A 35 -2.38 -9.78 -83.88
N GLY A 36 -1.23 -9.18 -84.03
CA GLY A 36 -1.12 -7.91 -84.80
C GLY A 36 0.25 -7.24 -84.69
N HIS A 37 1.05 -7.47 -85.70
CA HIS A 37 2.20 -6.69 -86.15
C HIS A 37 3.55 -6.81 -85.46
N ALA A 38 4.40 -7.46 -86.19
CA ALA A 38 5.84 -7.59 -86.05
C ALA A 38 6.54 -6.23 -85.88
N GLY A 39 6.93 -5.96 -84.70
CA GLY A 39 8.16 -5.26 -84.37
C GLY A 39 8.92 -6.21 -83.55
N ALA A 40 9.98 -6.83 -84.03
CA ALA A 40 10.84 -7.72 -83.23
C ALA A 40 11.57 -6.88 -82.21
N ALA A 41 10.90 -6.62 -81.05
CA ALA A 41 11.60 -6.27 -79.85
C ALA A 41 12.58 -7.40 -79.64
N SER A 42 13.86 -7.09 -79.74
CA SER A 42 14.94 -8.04 -79.56
C SER A 42 14.75 -8.80 -78.28
N THR A 43 15.09 -10.07 -78.26
CA THR A 43 15.10 -10.89 -77.01
C THR A 43 15.88 -10.15 -75.93
N GLN A 44 16.80 -9.33 -76.30
CA GLN A 44 17.59 -8.45 -75.46
C GLN A 44 16.73 -7.38 -74.80
N ASP A 45 15.87 -6.66 -75.56
CA ASP A 45 14.97 -5.62 -74.97
C ASP A 45 14.00 -6.20 -73.93
N LYS A 46 13.54 -7.43 -74.16
CA LYS A 46 12.69 -8.15 -73.17
C LYS A 46 13.47 -8.55 -71.94
N LEU A 47 14.73 -8.95 -72.14
CA LEU A 47 15.60 -9.32 -71.01
C LEU A 47 15.95 -8.11 -70.17
N ASP A 48 16.27 -6.99 -70.77
CA ASP A 48 16.53 -5.73 -70.06
C ASP A 48 15.30 -5.18 -69.38
N ALA A 49 14.10 -5.32 -69.94
CA ALA A 49 12.84 -4.95 -69.29
C ALA A 49 12.52 -5.84 -68.07
N VAL A 50 12.82 -7.13 -68.19
CA VAL A 50 12.66 -8.05 -66.99
C VAL A 50 13.69 -7.74 -65.91
N GLN A 51 14.94 -7.51 -66.29
CA GLN A 51 16.00 -7.15 -65.34
C GLN A 51 15.66 -5.84 -64.64
N SER A 52 15.20 -4.80 -65.32
CA SER A 52 14.75 -3.55 -64.72
C SER A 52 13.59 -3.75 -63.74
N LYS A 53 12.65 -4.66 -64.03
CA LYS A 53 11.58 -5.02 -63.11
C LYS A 53 12.07 -5.76 -61.86
N ILE A 54 13.06 -6.64 -62.01
CA ILE A 54 13.71 -7.35 -60.91
C ILE A 54 14.43 -6.36 -59.98
N ASP A 55 15.19 -5.41 -60.61
CA ASP A 55 15.90 -4.40 -59.83
C ASP A 55 14.95 -3.48 -59.08
N ALA A 56 13.85 -3.04 -59.67
CA ALA A 56 12.80 -2.26 -59.04
C ALA A 56 12.10 -3.05 -57.93
N ALA A 57 11.86 -4.35 -58.10
CA ALA A 57 11.27 -5.20 -57.07
C ALA A 57 12.24 -5.42 -55.90
N ASN A 58 13.53 -5.58 -56.16
CA ASN A 58 14.56 -5.70 -55.15
C ASN A 58 14.73 -4.40 -54.34
N GLN A 59 14.68 -3.23 -54.99
CA GLN A 59 14.66 -1.95 -54.29
C GLN A 59 13.44 -1.80 -53.36
N LYS A 60 12.23 -2.12 -53.86
CA LYS A 60 11.02 -2.11 -53.04
C LYS A 60 11.11 -3.10 -51.87
N LYS A 61 11.66 -4.28 -52.10
CA LYS A 61 11.91 -5.27 -51.05
C LYS A 61 12.86 -4.72 -49.96
N GLY A 62 13.93 -4.02 -50.38
CA GLY A 62 14.85 -3.36 -49.44
C GLY A 62 14.13 -2.32 -48.56
N VAL A 63 13.39 -1.40 -49.19
CA VAL A 63 12.63 -0.37 -48.44
C VAL A 63 11.62 -0.99 -47.48
N LEU A 64 10.85 -1.99 -47.90
CA LEU A 64 9.90 -2.68 -47.04
C LEU A 64 10.58 -3.43 -45.91
N SER A 65 11.76 -4.01 -46.13
CA SER A 65 12.54 -4.67 -45.10
C SER A 65 13.02 -3.69 -44.03
N ASP A 66 13.47 -2.49 -44.45
CA ASP A 66 13.91 -1.43 -43.54
C ASP A 66 12.74 -0.86 -42.74
N GLU A 67 11.56 -0.68 -43.35
CA GLU A 67 10.33 -0.26 -42.65
C GLU A 67 9.90 -1.30 -41.61
N ILE A 68 9.91 -2.58 -41.98
CA ILE A 68 9.59 -3.69 -41.03
C ILE A 68 10.56 -3.71 -39.85
N ALA A 69 11.86 -3.53 -40.13
CA ALA A 69 12.87 -3.46 -39.06
C ALA A 69 12.63 -2.25 -38.15
N GLY A 70 12.24 -1.10 -38.74
CA GLY A 70 11.86 0.09 -37.97
C GLY A 70 10.65 -0.13 -37.07
N TYR A 71 9.59 -0.74 -37.60
CA TYR A 71 8.40 -1.08 -36.78
C TYR A 71 8.70 -2.11 -35.72
N SER A 72 9.51 -3.14 -36.00
CA SER A 72 9.92 -4.12 -35.00
C SER A 72 10.66 -3.46 -33.84
N SER A 73 11.59 -2.55 -34.14
CA SER A 73 12.29 -1.80 -33.08
C SER A 73 11.37 -0.92 -32.23
N GLN A 74 10.34 -0.31 -32.85
CA GLN A 74 9.33 0.46 -32.11
C GLN A 74 8.48 -0.45 -31.21
N ILE A 75 8.07 -1.61 -31.68
CA ILE A 75 7.32 -2.60 -30.89
C ILE A 75 8.13 -3.04 -29.69
N ASP A 76 9.41 -3.41 -29.89
CA ASP A 76 10.30 -3.82 -28.79
C ASP A 76 10.45 -2.71 -27.75
N SER A 77 10.56 -1.45 -28.19
CA SER A 77 10.61 -0.29 -27.29
C SER A 77 9.32 -0.12 -26.49
N TYR A 78 8.16 -0.24 -27.13
CA TYR A 78 6.87 -0.14 -26.42
C TYR A 78 6.64 -1.31 -25.46
N GLU A 79 7.01 -2.52 -25.84
CA GLU A 79 6.93 -3.68 -24.95
C GLU A 79 7.78 -3.47 -23.68
N THR A 80 8.99 -2.94 -23.85
CA THR A 80 9.86 -2.59 -22.71
C THR A 80 9.22 -1.53 -21.80
N GLN A 81 8.63 -0.48 -22.40
CA GLN A 81 7.93 0.55 -21.64
C GLN A 81 6.72 0.00 -20.89
N VAL A 82 5.92 -0.87 -21.51
CA VAL A 82 4.78 -1.53 -20.87
C VAL A 82 5.23 -2.41 -19.70
N GLN A 83 6.34 -3.13 -19.85
CA GLN A 83 6.88 -3.92 -18.74
C GLN A 83 7.34 -3.05 -17.55
N ALA A 84 8.02 -1.93 -17.83
CA ALA A 84 8.43 -0.98 -16.80
C ALA A 84 7.23 -0.37 -16.08
N LEU A 85 6.21 0.07 -16.82
CA LEU A 85 4.98 0.63 -16.23
C LEU A 85 4.18 -0.39 -15.41
N ARG A 86 4.15 -1.66 -15.81
CA ARG A 86 3.53 -2.72 -15.01
C ARG A 86 4.28 -3.01 -13.72
N ALA A 87 5.62 -2.91 -13.73
CA ALA A 87 6.40 -3.02 -12.51
C ALA A 87 6.09 -1.85 -11.55
N GLU A 88 5.98 -0.63 -12.08
CA GLU A 88 5.60 0.55 -11.30
C GLU A 88 4.18 0.44 -10.73
N GLU A 89 3.22 -0.05 -11.51
CA GLU A 89 1.86 -0.34 -11.05
C GLU A 89 1.87 -1.34 -9.90
N HIS A 90 2.61 -2.44 -10.04
CA HIS A 90 2.73 -3.45 -8.98
C HIS A 90 3.36 -2.88 -7.70
N ASP A 91 4.43 -2.09 -7.82
CA ASP A 91 5.07 -1.45 -6.68
C ASP A 91 4.13 -0.47 -5.97
N ALA A 92 3.33 0.28 -6.72
CA ALA A 92 2.31 1.18 -6.17
C ALA A 92 1.21 0.39 -5.42
N GLU A 93 0.75 -0.74 -5.97
CA GLU A 93 -0.21 -1.62 -5.29
C GLU A 93 0.34 -2.17 -3.96
N VAL A 94 1.61 -2.57 -3.93
CA VAL A 94 2.27 -3.06 -2.71
C VAL A 94 2.37 -1.95 -1.65
N ARG A 95 2.76 -0.72 -2.07
CA ARG A 95 2.80 0.43 -1.15
C ARG A 95 1.42 0.78 -0.62
N LEU A 96 0.41 0.79 -1.47
CA LEU A 96 -0.98 1.04 -1.08
C LEU A 96 -1.47 0.02 -0.03
N ALA A 97 -1.22 -1.27 -0.26
CA ALA A 97 -1.59 -2.33 0.68
C ALA A 97 -0.87 -2.18 2.04
N ALA A 98 0.42 -1.80 2.02
CA ALA A 98 1.17 -1.52 3.23
C ALA A 98 0.58 -0.34 4.02
N LYS A 99 0.23 0.76 3.33
CA LYS A 99 -0.39 1.94 3.96
C LYS A 99 -1.79 1.67 4.50
N GLN A 100 -2.58 0.84 3.84
CA GLN A 100 -3.87 0.38 4.36
C GLN A 100 -3.69 -0.45 5.64
N SER A 101 -2.69 -1.32 5.69
CA SER A 101 -2.37 -2.08 6.90
C SER A 101 -1.92 -1.19 8.06
N GLU A 102 -1.11 -0.15 7.80
CA GLU A 102 -0.73 0.85 8.81
C GLU A 102 -1.96 1.62 9.34
N LEU A 103 -2.89 1.98 8.46
CA LEU A 103 -4.13 2.66 8.83
C LEU A 103 -4.99 1.78 9.74
N ASP A 104 -5.16 0.49 9.40
CA ASP A 104 -5.93 -0.46 10.19
C ASP A 104 -5.31 -0.67 11.57
N GLN A 105 -3.98 -0.77 11.66
CA GLN A 105 -3.27 -0.86 12.93
C GLN A 105 -3.46 0.41 13.78
N ALA A 106 -3.31 1.59 13.20
CA ALA A 106 -3.51 2.84 13.90
C ALA A 106 -4.96 3.02 14.38
N GLN A 107 -5.96 2.53 13.63
CA GLN A 107 -7.36 2.51 14.05
C GLN A 107 -7.57 1.57 15.25
N ALA A 108 -6.97 0.38 15.22
CA ALA A 108 -7.01 -0.55 16.34
C ALA A 108 -6.35 0.02 17.61
N GLU A 109 -5.23 0.74 17.47
CA GLU A 109 -4.58 1.45 18.57
C GLU A 109 -5.46 2.55 19.16
N VAL A 110 -6.18 3.31 18.33
CA VAL A 110 -7.15 4.31 18.78
C VAL A 110 -8.26 3.68 19.59
N ASP A 111 -8.84 2.59 19.10
CA ASP A 111 -9.93 1.88 19.79
C ASP A 111 -9.46 1.29 21.13
N ASP A 112 -8.25 0.74 21.19
CA ASP A 112 -7.68 0.21 22.41
C ASP A 112 -7.36 1.34 23.42
N ALA A 113 -6.78 2.44 22.95
CA ALA A 113 -6.51 3.60 23.81
C ALA A 113 -7.80 4.19 24.40
N TYR A 114 -8.90 4.25 23.66
CA TYR A 114 -10.20 4.67 24.20
C TYR A 114 -10.72 3.72 25.29
N LYS A 115 -10.61 2.39 25.10
CA LYS A 115 -10.99 1.41 26.12
C LYS A 115 -10.16 1.58 27.38
N GLN A 116 -8.84 1.73 27.23
CA GLN A 116 -7.92 1.96 28.34
C GLN A 116 -8.23 3.27 29.09
N LEU A 117 -8.43 4.38 28.37
CA LEU A 117 -8.81 5.65 28.99
C LEU A 117 -10.09 5.53 29.83
N LYS A 118 -11.09 4.82 29.34
CA LYS A 118 -12.34 4.57 30.10
C LYS A 118 -12.09 3.80 31.38
N ILE A 119 -11.25 2.75 31.32
CA ILE A 119 -10.87 1.95 32.50
C ILE A 119 -10.08 2.80 33.49
N LEU A 120 -9.08 3.55 33.00
CA LEU A 120 -8.24 4.42 33.83
C LEU A 120 -9.05 5.53 34.51
N ALA A 121 -9.95 6.17 33.78
CA ALA A 121 -10.86 7.17 34.34
C ALA A 121 -11.71 6.60 35.49
N ALA A 122 -12.24 5.39 35.31
CA ALA A 122 -13.01 4.72 36.35
C ALA A 122 -12.15 4.34 37.58
N ARG A 123 -10.91 3.89 37.37
CA ARG A 123 -9.95 3.57 38.43
C ARG A 123 -9.53 4.84 39.20
N LEU A 124 -9.18 5.89 38.46
CA LEU A 124 -8.79 7.18 39.00
C LEU A 124 -9.93 7.77 39.85
N LYS A 125 -11.16 7.77 39.32
CA LYS A 125 -12.34 8.24 40.08
C LYS A 125 -12.53 7.48 41.42
N ARG A 126 -12.38 6.15 41.42
CA ARG A 126 -12.46 5.34 42.65
C ARG A 126 -11.35 5.71 43.62
N SER A 127 -10.10 5.79 43.16
CA SER A 127 -8.96 6.15 44.01
C SER A 127 -9.08 7.57 44.58
N LEU A 128 -9.60 8.51 43.81
CA LEU A 128 -9.87 9.89 44.27
C LEU A 128 -10.99 9.94 45.30
N ASN A 129 -12.04 9.13 45.16
CA ASN A 129 -13.09 9.05 46.19
C ASN A 129 -12.53 8.50 47.51
N VAL A 130 -11.74 7.42 47.44
CA VAL A 130 -11.09 6.88 48.67
C VAL A 130 -10.17 7.92 49.30
N LEU A 131 -9.37 8.62 48.53
CA LEU A 131 -8.50 9.68 49.02
C LEU A 131 -9.31 10.83 49.64
N LYS A 132 -10.40 11.25 48.98
CA LYS A 132 -11.31 12.27 49.52
C LYS A 132 -11.91 11.84 50.87
N ASP A 133 -12.44 10.59 50.96
CA ASP A 133 -13.04 10.08 52.16
C ASP A 133 -12.00 10.00 53.32
N ARG A 134 -10.75 9.65 52.99
CA ARG A 134 -9.64 9.65 53.90
C ARG A 134 -9.30 11.05 54.41
N ILE A 135 -9.21 12.04 53.51
CA ILE A 135 -8.95 13.45 53.90
C ILE A 135 -10.06 13.99 54.78
N VAL A 136 -11.33 13.68 54.47
CA VAL A 136 -12.49 14.07 55.28
C VAL A 136 -12.43 13.41 56.66
N ALA A 137 -12.08 12.13 56.75
CA ALA A 137 -11.94 11.44 58.05
C ALA A 137 -10.82 12.05 58.90
N ILE A 138 -9.66 12.37 58.32
CA ILE A 138 -8.57 13.06 59.01
C ILE A 138 -9.03 14.44 59.51
N TYR A 139 -9.73 15.20 58.67
CA TYR A 139 -10.22 16.53 59.04
C TYR A 139 -11.29 16.48 60.15
N GLN A 140 -12.22 15.50 60.13
CA GLN A 140 -13.30 15.36 61.08
C GLN A 140 -12.84 14.79 62.44
N SER A 141 -11.89 13.87 62.45
CA SER A 141 -11.35 13.29 63.66
C SER A 141 -10.39 14.23 64.42
N GLY A 142 -10.08 15.40 63.81
CA GLY A 142 -8.91 16.17 64.21
C GLY A 142 -7.65 15.38 63.88
N ASP A 143 -6.58 16.02 63.59
CA ASP A 143 -5.30 15.32 63.48
C ASP A 143 -5.09 14.54 64.78
N PRO A 144 -5.13 13.20 64.80
CA PRO A 144 -4.78 12.51 66.01
C PRO A 144 -3.32 12.88 66.20
N ASP A 145 -3.09 13.86 67.08
CA ASP A 145 -1.75 14.32 67.40
C ASP A 145 -0.97 13.04 67.70
N MET A 146 -0.11 12.67 66.76
CA MET A 146 0.70 11.46 66.84
C MET A 146 1.42 11.42 68.18
N SER A 147 1.75 12.59 68.72
CA SER A 147 2.33 12.75 70.02
C SER A 147 1.35 12.36 71.12
N SER A 148 0.06 12.73 71.02
CA SER A 148 -0.93 12.36 72.06
C SER A 148 -1.22 10.86 72.11
N MET A 149 -1.21 10.19 70.97
CA MET A 149 -1.40 8.72 70.87
C MET A 149 -0.19 7.97 71.45
N VAL A 150 1.03 8.47 71.19
CA VAL A 150 2.27 7.93 71.70
C VAL A 150 2.37 8.19 73.23
N PHE A 151 2.01 9.38 73.71
CA PHE A 151 2.04 9.72 75.13
C PHE A 151 0.91 9.09 75.93
N ALA A 152 -0.16 8.58 75.34
CA ALA A 152 -1.23 7.83 76.01
C ALA A 152 -0.91 6.33 76.12
N ALA A 153 0.30 5.87 75.77
CA ALA A 153 0.69 4.47 75.92
C ALA A 153 0.84 4.09 77.40
N GLU A 154 0.25 2.95 77.80
CA GLU A 154 0.27 2.48 79.17
C GLU A 154 1.60 1.80 79.52
N ASP A 155 2.26 1.17 78.55
CA ASP A 155 3.56 0.53 78.77
C ASP A 155 4.41 0.57 77.42
N TYR A 156 5.62 0.03 77.51
CA TYR A 156 6.55 0.01 76.37
C TYR A 156 6.04 -0.89 75.21
N GLY A 157 5.32 -1.97 75.53
CA GLY A 157 4.71 -2.86 74.53
C GLY A 157 3.58 -2.18 73.78
N ASP A 158 2.70 -1.47 74.51
CA ASP A 158 1.63 -0.65 73.85
C ASP A 158 2.20 0.49 72.99
N LEU A 159 3.27 1.12 73.46
CA LEU A 159 3.99 2.14 72.69
C LEU A 159 4.49 1.60 71.33
N ILE A 160 5.13 0.42 71.31
CA ILE A 160 5.61 -0.20 70.08
C ILE A 160 4.44 -0.54 69.15
N GLN A 161 3.40 -1.16 69.69
CA GLN A 161 2.23 -1.58 68.92
C GLN A 161 1.50 -0.38 68.26
N ARG A 162 1.38 0.74 68.99
CA ARG A 162 0.79 1.98 68.48
C ARG A 162 1.69 2.61 67.38
N SER A 163 3.02 2.60 67.58
CA SER A 163 3.95 3.12 66.61
C SER A 163 3.93 2.31 65.28
N GLU A 164 3.85 0.98 65.36
CA GLU A 164 3.71 0.09 64.19
C GLU A 164 2.39 0.34 63.46
N TYR A 165 1.28 0.52 64.23
CA TYR A 165 -0.03 0.82 63.62
C TYR A 165 -0.03 2.17 62.91
N LEU A 166 0.57 3.21 63.47
CA LEU A 166 0.72 4.52 62.85
C LEU A 166 1.58 4.44 61.58
N ALA A 167 2.69 3.72 61.66
CA ALA A 167 3.54 3.49 60.46
C ALA A 167 2.79 2.76 59.36
N GLN A 168 1.93 1.79 59.66
CA GLN A 168 1.11 1.09 58.68
C GLN A 168 0.07 2.02 58.04
N ILE A 169 -0.57 2.91 58.82
CA ILE A 169 -1.50 3.92 58.29
C ILE A 169 -0.78 4.87 57.34
N GLN A 170 0.38 5.39 57.73
CA GLN A 170 1.17 6.28 56.91
C GLN A 170 1.57 5.63 55.58
N ASN A 171 2.06 4.39 55.62
CA ASN A 171 2.42 3.63 54.43
C ASN A 171 1.20 3.42 53.49
N GLN A 172 0.00 3.19 54.04
CA GLN A 172 -1.22 3.07 53.23
C GLN A 172 -1.63 4.39 52.58
N ASP A 173 -1.52 5.50 53.32
CA ASP A 173 -1.83 6.83 52.79
C ASP A 173 -0.82 7.25 51.66
N GLU A 174 0.47 6.99 51.87
CA GLU A 174 1.49 7.20 50.85
C GLU A 174 1.25 6.33 49.60
N ALA A 175 0.91 5.05 49.79
CA ALA A 175 0.56 4.15 48.70
C ALA A 175 -0.70 4.61 47.94
N LEU A 176 -1.70 5.16 48.62
CA LEU A 176 -2.89 5.70 47.98
C LEU A 176 -2.57 6.93 47.10
N VAL A 177 -1.78 7.87 47.63
CA VAL A 177 -1.32 9.05 46.91
C VAL A 177 -0.46 8.64 45.68
N GLY A 178 0.46 7.69 45.90
CA GLY A 178 1.28 7.11 44.81
C GLY A 178 0.38 6.53 43.70
N ARG A 179 -0.60 5.71 44.06
CA ARG A 179 -1.54 5.12 43.09
C ARG A 179 -2.32 6.17 42.27
N VAL A 180 -2.78 7.23 42.94
CA VAL A 180 -3.48 8.32 42.21
C VAL A 180 -2.54 9.01 41.24
N ARG A 181 -1.29 9.25 41.64
CA ARG A 181 -0.25 9.83 40.74
C ARG A 181 0.03 8.93 39.55
N ASP A 182 0.22 7.64 39.80
CA ASP A 182 0.53 6.66 38.76
C ASP A 182 -0.62 6.55 37.74
N LEU A 183 -1.87 6.44 38.20
CA LEU A 183 -3.05 6.41 37.36
C LEU A 183 -3.21 7.68 36.52
N ARG A 184 -2.86 8.85 37.07
CA ARG A 184 -2.87 10.11 36.32
C ARG A 184 -1.80 10.12 35.23
N ASN A 185 -0.59 9.64 35.54
CA ASN A 185 0.49 9.54 34.57
C ASN A 185 0.14 8.56 33.46
N GLU A 186 -0.36 7.37 33.80
CA GLU A 186 -0.81 6.36 32.85
C GLU A 186 -1.94 6.89 31.93
N GLN A 187 -2.87 7.68 32.49
CA GLN A 187 -3.90 8.34 31.70
C GLN A 187 -3.32 9.37 30.73
N HIS A 188 -2.33 10.15 31.16
CA HIS A 188 -1.64 11.12 30.31
C HIS A 188 -0.90 10.42 29.17
N ASP A 189 -0.12 9.37 29.46
CA ASP A 189 0.62 8.60 28.46
C ASP A 189 -0.30 7.94 27.43
N THR A 190 -1.45 7.42 27.91
CA THR A 190 -2.47 6.83 27.03
C THR A 190 -3.10 7.90 26.14
N PHE A 191 -3.31 9.10 26.63
CA PHE A 191 -3.82 10.23 25.84
C PHE A 191 -2.82 10.67 24.77
N GLU A 192 -1.52 10.73 25.09
CA GLU A 192 -0.47 11.06 24.11
C GLU A 192 -0.33 9.97 23.03
N ARG A 193 -0.46 8.70 23.40
CA ARG A 193 -0.54 7.60 22.41
C ARG A 193 -1.74 7.74 21.48
N LEU A 194 -2.92 8.05 22.04
CA LEU A 194 -4.13 8.30 21.25
C LEU A 194 -3.95 9.45 20.27
N LYS A 195 -3.31 10.53 20.70
CA LYS A 195 -3.01 11.69 19.83
C LYS A 195 -2.10 11.26 18.67
N LYS A 196 -0.99 10.58 18.96
CA LYS A 196 -0.06 10.07 17.94
C LYS A 196 -0.78 9.14 16.95
N ALA A 197 -1.57 8.20 17.43
CA ALA A 197 -2.32 7.28 16.57
C ALA A 197 -3.30 8.03 15.63
N LYS A 198 -3.97 9.08 16.12
CA LYS A 198 -4.82 9.93 15.29
C LYS A 198 -4.04 10.71 14.23
N ASP A 199 -2.85 11.21 14.57
CA ASP A 199 -1.99 11.90 13.60
C ASP A 199 -1.49 10.90 12.54
N THR A 200 -1.13 9.67 12.92
CA THR A 200 -0.80 8.59 11.99
C THR A 200 -1.96 8.28 11.05
N ILE A 201 -3.19 8.13 11.56
CA ILE A 201 -4.39 7.90 10.73
C ILE A 201 -4.56 9.00 9.70
N LYS A 202 -4.40 10.26 10.10
CA LYS A 202 -4.51 11.40 9.17
C LYS A 202 -3.45 11.30 8.08
N ASN A 203 -2.20 11.13 8.44
CA ASN A 203 -1.10 11.06 7.49
C ASN A 203 -1.24 9.84 6.55
N SER A 204 -1.57 8.67 7.08
CA SER A 204 -1.79 7.48 6.26
C SER A 204 -2.94 7.64 5.27
N ARG A 205 -4.01 8.35 5.62
CA ARG A 205 -5.10 8.67 4.68
C ARG A 205 -4.64 9.58 3.55
N ASP A 206 -3.86 10.61 3.87
CA ASP A 206 -3.33 11.53 2.87
C ASP A 206 -2.35 10.80 1.92
N GLU A 207 -1.51 9.91 2.47
CA GLU A 207 -0.59 9.06 1.69
C GLU A 207 -1.32 8.04 0.82
N ILE A 208 -2.38 7.39 1.34
CA ILE A 208 -3.24 6.47 0.57
C ILE A 208 -3.86 7.21 -0.62
N ALA A 209 -4.41 8.40 -0.41
CA ALA A 209 -5.00 9.18 -1.49
C ALA A 209 -3.98 9.53 -2.59
N ALA A 210 -2.74 9.87 -2.20
CA ALA A 210 -1.65 10.14 -3.14
C ALA A 210 -1.23 8.88 -3.92
N GLU A 211 -1.14 7.71 -3.26
CA GLU A 211 -0.82 6.44 -3.93
C GLU A 211 -1.95 5.96 -4.86
N GLU A 212 -3.21 6.19 -4.50
CA GLU A 212 -4.35 5.90 -5.38
C GLU A 212 -4.32 6.75 -6.65
N GLU A 213 -3.98 8.04 -6.54
CA GLU A 213 -3.81 8.94 -7.69
C GLU A 213 -2.62 8.48 -8.57
N HIS A 214 -1.49 8.12 -7.94
CA HIS A 214 -0.32 7.60 -8.66
C HIS A 214 -0.64 6.31 -9.39
N LEU A 215 -1.34 5.38 -8.74
CA LEU A 215 -1.78 4.12 -9.33
C LEU A 215 -2.74 4.34 -10.51
N ALA A 216 -3.69 5.27 -10.40
CA ALA A 216 -4.58 5.61 -11.49
C ALA A 216 -3.81 6.16 -12.71
N THR A 217 -2.81 7.01 -12.47
CA THR A 217 -1.93 7.57 -13.52
C THR A 217 -1.10 6.47 -14.18
N ALA A 218 -0.51 5.56 -13.41
CA ALA A 218 0.27 4.43 -13.94
C ALA A 218 -0.59 3.51 -14.80
N ARG A 219 -1.81 3.18 -14.36
CA ARG A 219 -2.78 2.38 -15.15
C ARG A 219 -3.14 3.05 -16.46
N GLN A 220 -3.41 4.33 -16.45
CA GLN A 220 -3.72 5.08 -17.67
C GLN A 220 -2.52 5.09 -18.64
N ALA A 221 -1.29 5.19 -18.11
CA ALA A 221 -0.08 5.13 -18.94
C ALA A 221 0.11 3.75 -19.58
N VAL A 222 -0.12 2.65 -18.82
CA VAL A 222 -0.10 1.27 -19.36
C VAL A 222 -1.12 1.11 -20.47
N GLU A 223 -2.37 1.53 -20.25
CA GLU A 223 -3.43 1.45 -21.25
C GLU A 223 -3.09 2.26 -22.52
N SER A 224 -2.58 3.47 -22.35
CA SER A 224 -2.15 4.31 -23.47
C SER A 224 -1.04 3.66 -24.30
N GLN A 225 -0.07 3.01 -23.67
CA GLN A 225 1.01 2.32 -24.39
C GLN A 225 0.53 1.03 -25.07
N GLN A 226 -0.38 0.29 -24.42
CA GLN A 226 -0.98 -0.90 -25.05
C GLN A 226 -1.79 -0.54 -26.30
N ASN A 227 -2.52 0.57 -26.28
CA ASN A 227 -3.29 1.05 -27.44
C ASN A 227 -2.39 1.48 -28.61
N LYS A 228 -1.12 1.82 -28.37
CA LYS A 228 -0.13 2.09 -29.46
C LYS A 228 0.42 0.81 -30.06
N LEU A 229 0.34 -0.32 -29.36
CA LEU A 229 0.75 -1.63 -29.85
C LEU A 229 -0.35 -2.37 -30.61
N ALA A 230 -1.62 -1.98 -30.48
CA ALA A 230 -2.78 -2.56 -31.13
C ALA A 230 -3.04 -1.95 -32.50
#